data_9df9c2a376d65e593cdb65cda2fe98c6
#
_entry.id   9df9c2a376d65e593cdb65cda2fe98c6
#
_cell.length_a   1.000
_cell.length_b   1.000
_cell.length_c   1.000
_cell.angle_alpha   90.00
_cell.angle_beta   90.00
_cell.angle_gamma   90.00
#
_symmetry.space_group_name_H-M   'P 1'
#
loop_
_entity.id
_entity.type
_entity.pdbx_description
1 polymer ?
#
loop_
_entity_poly.entity_id
_entity_poly.type
_entity_poly.pdbx_seq_one_letter_code
_entity_poly.pdbx_strand_id
1 'polypeptide(L)' 'MEDVLTLLLNGENRQFAAPAQGSLSVLGLLTELGLDMRKVAVERNEEIVPRSRYAETWLLSGDQLEIVHFIGGG' A
#
# COMPACT_ATOMS: atom_id res chain seq x y z
N MET A 1 -21.51 1.58 9.55
CA MET A 1 -20.49 0.66 9.08
C MET A 1 -19.31 1.38 8.54
N GLU A 2 -18.17 0.95 8.96
CA GLU A 2 -16.95 1.62 8.54
C GLU A 2 -16.45 0.99 7.26
N ASP A 3 -16.39 1.78 6.21
CA ASP A 3 -15.80 1.31 4.96
C ASP A 3 -14.41 1.91 4.82
N VAL A 4 -13.63 1.82 5.88
CA VAL A 4 -12.28 2.36 5.86
C VAL A 4 -11.28 1.32 6.32
N LEU A 5 -10.09 1.46 5.81
CA LEU A 5 -8.94 0.67 6.16
C LEU A 5 -7.95 1.59 6.84
N THR A 6 -7.51 1.24 8.02
CA THR A 6 -6.52 2.04 8.73
C THR A 6 -5.16 1.36 8.58
N LEU A 7 -4.23 2.06 7.97
CA LEU A 7 -2.90 1.55 7.70
C LEU A 7 -1.88 2.42 8.38
N LEU A 8 -0.78 1.82 8.81
CA LEU A 8 0.38 2.57 9.27
C LEU A 8 1.29 2.75 8.05
N LEU A 9 1.27 3.94 7.47
CA LEU A 9 1.97 4.21 6.22
C LEU A 9 3.16 5.11 6.51
N ASN A 10 4.35 4.56 6.33
CA ASN A 10 5.59 5.26 6.60
C ASN A 10 5.58 5.91 7.99
N GLY A 11 5.09 5.17 8.97
CA GLY A 11 5.06 5.61 10.35
C GLY A 11 3.86 6.47 10.74
N GLU A 12 2.93 6.71 9.82
CA GLU A 12 1.74 7.53 10.10
C GLU A 12 0.48 6.71 9.91
N ASN A 13 -0.45 6.83 10.86
CA ASN A 13 -1.75 6.21 10.68
C ASN A 13 -2.54 6.98 9.63
N ARG A 14 -3.01 6.27 8.61
CA ARG A 14 -3.78 6.85 7.52
C ARG A 14 -4.98 5.96 7.24
N GLN A 15 -6.07 6.58 6.82
CA GLN A 15 -7.29 5.85 6.51
C GLN A 15 -7.58 5.94 5.02
N PHE A 16 -8.00 4.82 4.46
CA PHE A 16 -8.33 4.74 3.05
C PHE A 16 -9.69 4.10 2.89
N ALA A 17 -10.44 4.55 1.90
CA ALA A 17 -11.74 3.95 1.64
C ALA A 17 -11.55 2.54 1.12
N ALA A 18 -12.27 1.61 1.70
CA ALA A 18 -12.22 0.22 1.27
C ALA A 18 -13.53 -0.43 1.69
N PRO A 19 -14.33 -0.87 0.73
CA PRO A 19 -15.67 -1.38 1.07
C PRO A 19 -15.63 -2.64 1.92
N ALA A 20 -14.52 -3.36 1.91
CA ALA A 20 -14.40 -4.55 2.75
C ALA A 20 -12.94 -4.80 3.02
N GLN A 21 -12.67 -5.57 4.07
CA GLN A 21 -11.30 -6.01 4.33
C GLN A 21 -10.82 -6.81 3.13
N GLY A 22 -9.59 -6.54 2.72
CA GLY A 22 -9.02 -7.25 1.59
C GLY A 22 -9.52 -6.76 0.25
N SER A 23 -10.18 -5.61 0.19
CA SER A 23 -10.65 -5.08 -1.09
C SER A 23 -9.72 -4.02 -1.67
N LEU A 24 -8.71 -3.60 -0.93
CA LEU A 24 -7.72 -2.65 -1.44
C LEU A 24 -6.38 -3.36 -1.56
N SER A 25 -5.85 -3.42 -2.76
CA SER A 25 -4.55 -4.03 -2.99
C SER A 25 -3.44 -3.01 -2.84
N VAL A 26 -2.20 -3.48 -2.79
CA VAL A 26 -1.05 -2.59 -2.82
C VAL A 26 -1.11 -1.69 -4.05
N LEU A 27 -1.42 -2.27 -5.21
CA LEU A 27 -1.53 -1.48 -6.43
C LEU A 27 -2.63 -0.43 -6.30
N GLY A 28 -3.75 -0.81 -5.72
CA GLY A 28 -4.84 0.14 -5.50
C GLY A 28 -4.42 1.27 -4.58
N LEU A 29 -3.68 0.95 -3.53
CA LEU A 29 -3.17 1.99 -2.63
C LEU A 29 -2.24 2.95 -3.36
N LEU A 30 -1.32 2.41 -4.15
CA LEU A 30 -0.39 3.28 -4.89
C LEU A 30 -1.14 4.19 -5.84
N THR A 31 -2.19 3.68 -6.47
CA THR A 31 -3.03 4.48 -7.35
C THR A 31 -3.70 5.62 -6.59
N GLU A 32 -4.24 5.30 -5.41
CA GLU A 32 -4.85 6.31 -4.55
C GLU A 32 -3.87 7.41 -4.17
N LEU A 33 -2.62 7.02 -3.92
CA LEU A 33 -1.59 7.97 -3.52
C LEU A 33 -0.99 8.72 -4.71
N GLY A 34 -1.36 8.34 -5.93
CA GLY A 34 -0.81 8.98 -7.11
C GLY A 34 0.62 8.56 -7.40
N LEU A 35 1.00 7.38 -6.98
CA LEU A 35 2.38 6.91 -7.14
C LEU A 35 2.47 5.92 -8.29
N ASP A 36 3.58 6.00 -9.00
CA ASP A 36 3.86 5.08 -10.10
C ASP A 36 4.50 3.82 -9.52
N MET A 37 3.85 2.67 -9.70
CA MET A 37 4.31 1.42 -9.14
C MET A 37 5.71 1.03 -9.58
N ARG A 38 6.15 1.57 -10.72
CA ARG A 38 7.47 1.24 -11.25
C ARG A 38 8.57 2.04 -10.58
N LYS A 39 8.20 3.02 -9.76
CA LYS A 39 9.15 3.94 -9.16
C LYS A 39 9.21 3.84 -7.64
N VAL A 40 8.59 2.81 -7.09
CA VAL A 40 8.55 2.64 -5.64
C VAL A 40 8.88 1.21 -5.27
N ALA A 41 9.38 1.05 -4.06
CA ALA A 41 9.50 -0.25 -3.41
C ALA A 41 8.55 -0.25 -2.23
N VAL A 42 7.91 -1.37 -1.99
CA VAL A 42 6.90 -1.49 -0.94
C VAL A 42 7.26 -2.64 -0.01
N GLU A 43 7.22 -2.36 1.30
CA GLU A 43 7.30 -3.40 2.33
C GLU A 43 5.96 -3.43 3.05
N ARG A 44 5.50 -4.61 3.36
CA ARG A 44 4.29 -4.81 4.13
C ARG A 44 4.64 -5.69 5.32
N ASN A 45 4.45 -5.13 6.52
CA ASN A 45 4.75 -5.85 7.75
C ASN A 45 6.17 -6.39 7.73
N GLU A 46 7.10 -5.53 7.29
CA GLU A 46 8.55 -5.81 7.27
C GLU A 46 8.96 -6.83 6.21
N GLU A 47 8.09 -7.13 5.26
CA GLU A 47 8.43 -8.02 4.16
C GLU A 47 8.28 -7.28 2.84
N ILE A 48 9.26 -7.45 1.97
CA ILE A 48 9.21 -6.83 0.66
C ILE A 48 8.09 -7.48 -0.16
N VAL A 49 7.28 -6.63 -0.79
CA VAL A 49 6.26 -7.09 -1.71
C VAL A 49 6.84 -7.02 -3.12
N PRO A 50 6.96 -8.14 -3.81
CA PRO A 50 7.43 -8.09 -5.19
C PRO A 50 6.48 -7.29 -6.05
N ARG A 51 7.03 -6.52 -7.00
CA ARG A 51 6.20 -5.68 -7.84
C ARG A 51 5.15 -6.51 -8.59
N SER A 52 5.51 -7.71 -8.99
CA SER A 52 4.57 -8.58 -9.71
C SER A 52 3.38 -9.00 -8.85
N ARG A 53 3.42 -8.75 -7.55
CA ARG A 53 2.35 -9.14 -6.65
C ARG A 53 1.55 -7.95 -6.14
N TYR A 54 1.84 -6.74 -6.59
CA TYR A 54 1.15 -5.55 -6.09
C TYR A 54 -0.35 -5.63 -6.31
N ALA A 55 -0.78 -6.16 -7.45
CA ALA A 55 -2.20 -6.17 -7.78
C ALA A 55 -2.99 -7.23 -7.01
N GLU A 56 -2.29 -8.17 -6.39
CA GLU A 56 -2.97 -9.25 -5.67
C GLU A 56 -2.55 -9.36 -4.21
N THR A 57 -1.85 -8.36 -3.70
CA THR A 57 -1.53 -8.29 -2.28
C THR A 57 -2.59 -7.41 -1.62
N TRP A 58 -3.51 -8.04 -0.92
CA TRP A 58 -4.68 -7.37 -0.36
C TRP A 58 -4.39 -6.91 1.04
N LEU A 59 -4.72 -5.67 1.33
CA LEU A 59 -4.36 -5.02 2.59
C LEU A 59 -5.46 -5.20 3.63
N LEU A 60 -5.02 -5.28 4.88
CA LEU A 60 -5.93 -5.40 6.01
C LEU A 60 -5.65 -4.26 6.97
N SER A 61 -6.68 -3.86 7.71
CA SER A 61 -6.50 -2.83 8.74
C SER A 61 -5.44 -3.28 9.71
N GLY A 62 -4.55 -2.37 10.07
CA GLY A 62 -3.44 -2.68 10.96
C GLY A 62 -2.16 -3.01 10.23
N ASP A 63 -2.21 -3.20 8.93
CA ASP A 63 -0.98 -3.45 8.17
C ASP A 63 -0.04 -2.26 8.26
N GLN A 64 1.25 -2.56 8.34
CA GLN A 64 2.32 -1.56 8.29
C GLN A 64 2.94 -1.58 6.92
N LEU A 65 2.97 -0.42 6.28
CA LEU A 65 3.51 -0.29 4.94
C LEU A 65 4.60 0.74 4.92
N GLU A 66 5.69 0.41 4.23
CA GLU A 66 6.75 1.35 3.94
C GLU A 66 6.88 1.47 2.44
N ILE A 67 6.76 2.68 1.96
CA ILE A 67 6.86 2.94 0.53
C ILE A 67 8.02 3.89 0.31
N VAL A 68 8.98 3.44 -0.48
CA VAL A 68 10.20 4.20 -0.76
C VAL A 68 10.22 4.54 -2.24
N HIS A 69 10.42 5.79 -2.55
CA HIS A 69 10.57 6.26 -3.92
C HIS A 69 12.01 6.08 -4.38
N PHE A 70 12.18 5.57 -5.57
CA PHE A 70 13.47 5.61 -6.22
C PHE A 70 13.69 6.99 -6.81
N ILE A 71 14.84 7.55 -6.57
CA ILE A 71 15.20 8.86 -7.08
C ILE A 71 16.18 8.70 -8.22
N GLY A 72 15.97 9.40 -9.28
CA GLY A 72 16.94 9.39 -10.35
C GLY A 72 16.78 8.19 -11.19
N GLY A 73 16.48 7.98 -11.75
CA GLY A 73 16.47 7.12 -12.53
C GLY A 73 16.69 6.13 -13.17
N GLY A 74 16.48 5.82 -12.76
CA GLY A 74 16.53 4.63 -13.24
C GLY A 74 15.79 4.14 -14.32
#